data_c4b9be51528b62144012e57abca1c574
#
_entry.id   c4b9be51528b62144012e57abca1c574
#
_cell.length_a   1.000
_cell.length_b   1.000
_cell.length_c   1.000
_cell.angle_alpha   90.00
_cell.angle_beta   90.00
_cell.angle_gamma   90.00
#
_symmetry.space_group_name_H-M   'P 1'
#
loop_
_entity.id
_entity.type
_entity.pdbx_description
1 polymer ?
#
loop_
_entity_poly.entity_id
_entity_poly.type
_entity_poly.pdbx_seq_one_letter_code
_entity_poly.pdbx_strand_id
1 'polypeptide(L)'
;MLVQRGFSYITEETHHPASKHASAAWERTYNTFSMRQIFEYTFEGRSPSSRWWCAPKSGKIQDPYRRIILYDSIEEAEADFARHLVHSRRALESAEVLILTLGLTEIWEDTADQWIICLPAGPYVNEGGDMSRYRFRVSRYDENLDNLEQIHRIMAAHNPGCHIIVTVSPVHLWATFRLDADVISASCNSKSTLRAVADEFTSRHENVHYFPAFEMATIYRPMLGQSIFAEGRENFHVNQETVEHIMEAFFARYVDEDNAAK
;
A
#
# COMPACT_ATOMS: atom_id res chain seq x y z
N MET A 1 9.66 3.25 15.16
CA MET A 1 10.32 2.02 15.65
C MET A 1 11.59 1.68 14.86
N LEU A 2 11.56 1.53 13.52
CA LEU A 2 12.80 1.27 12.73
C LEU A 2 13.89 2.31 13.01
N VAL A 3 13.60 3.60 12.79
CA VAL A 3 14.54 4.71 13.04
C VAL A 3 15.04 4.77 14.49
N GLN A 4 14.17 4.47 15.46
CA GLN A 4 14.54 4.45 16.88
C GLN A 4 15.52 3.33 17.24
N ARG A 5 15.60 2.29 16.41
CA ARG A 5 16.57 1.18 16.53
C ARG A 5 17.78 1.30 15.59
N GLY A 6 18.00 2.47 15.01
CA GLY A 6 19.17 2.76 14.19
C GLY A 6 19.09 2.33 12.72
N PHE A 7 17.89 1.89 12.24
CA PHE A 7 17.73 1.56 10.82
C PHE A 7 17.59 2.80 9.96
N SER A 8 18.19 2.77 8.79
CA SER A 8 18.01 3.77 7.74
C SER A 8 16.65 3.55 7.07
N TYR A 9 15.59 4.20 7.59
CA TYR A 9 14.32 4.24 6.91
C TYR A 9 14.32 5.36 5.88
N ILE A 10 14.23 5.00 4.60
CA ILE A 10 14.22 5.96 3.50
C ILE A 10 12.96 6.80 3.60
N THR A 11 13.12 8.12 3.69
CA THR A 11 12.03 9.10 3.68
C THR A 11 12.34 10.20 2.69
N GLU A 12 11.55 10.22 1.64
CA GLU A 12 11.54 11.27 0.61
C GLU A 12 10.30 12.14 0.79
N GLU A 13 10.32 13.36 0.24
CA GLU A 13 9.17 14.30 0.26
C GLU A 13 8.61 14.57 1.67
N THR A 14 9.46 14.69 2.67
CA THR A 14 9.06 14.82 4.09
C THR A 14 8.19 16.04 4.38
N HIS A 15 8.18 17.02 3.51
CA HIS A 15 7.30 18.21 3.57
C HIS A 15 5.85 17.87 3.15
N HIS A 16 5.64 16.77 2.46
CA HIS A 16 4.32 16.35 2.00
C HIS A 16 3.56 15.56 3.07
N PRO A 17 2.25 15.85 3.31
CA PRO A 17 1.47 15.10 4.30
C PRO A 17 1.32 13.62 3.93
N ALA A 18 1.38 13.26 2.65
CA ALA A 18 1.30 11.88 2.16
C ALA A 18 2.52 11.03 2.54
N SER A 19 3.70 11.62 2.76
CA SER A 19 4.94 10.90 3.12
C SER A 19 4.89 10.22 4.49
N LYS A 20 3.93 10.59 5.35
CA LYS A 20 3.76 9.98 6.69
C LYS A 20 3.43 8.49 6.66
N HIS A 21 2.99 7.96 5.53
CA HIS A 21 2.50 6.60 5.38
C HIS A 21 3.39 5.69 4.55
N ALA A 22 4.42 6.24 3.90
CA ALA A 22 5.32 5.52 3.02
C ALA A 22 6.67 6.25 2.89
N SER A 23 7.64 5.62 2.24
CA SER A 23 8.98 6.19 2.01
C SER A 23 8.97 7.44 1.13
N ALA A 24 7.96 7.64 0.31
CA ALA A 24 7.70 8.86 -0.46
C ALA A 24 6.21 9.24 -0.34
N ALA A 25 5.79 10.34 -0.97
CA ALA A 25 4.40 10.79 -0.93
C ALA A 25 3.45 9.92 -1.77
N TRP A 26 3.61 8.59 -1.74
CA TRP A 26 2.73 7.61 -2.42
C TRP A 26 1.33 7.54 -1.81
N GLU A 27 1.17 8.06 -0.61
CA GLU A 27 -0.04 7.94 0.19
C GLU A 27 -0.33 6.47 0.59
N ARG A 28 -1.58 6.15 0.82
CA ARG A 28 -2.01 4.82 1.27
C ARG A 28 -2.30 3.93 0.08
N THR A 29 -1.49 2.91 -0.13
CA THR A 29 -1.65 1.90 -1.17
C THR A 29 -2.06 0.58 -0.52
N TYR A 30 -3.32 0.18 -0.66
CA TYR A 30 -3.88 -0.97 0.05
C TYR A 30 -3.97 -2.24 -0.80
N ASN A 31 -3.91 -2.13 -2.13
CA ASN A 31 -4.03 -3.25 -3.04
C ASN A 31 -2.81 -3.35 -3.96
N THR A 32 -2.59 -4.53 -4.52
CA THR A 32 -1.42 -4.83 -5.36
C THR A 32 -1.39 -4.01 -6.66
N PHE A 33 -2.54 -3.62 -7.21
CA PHE A 33 -2.61 -2.77 -8.40
C PHE A 33 -2.07 -1.37 -8.13
N SER A 34 -2.54 -0.74 -7.05
CA SER A 34 -2.04 0.59 -6.66
C SER A 34 -0.55 0.56 -6.35
N MET A 35 -0.06 -0.55 -5.76
CA MET A 35 1.37 -0.77 -5.57
C MET A 35 2.09 -0.84 -6.92
N ARG A 36 1.69 -1.75 -7.83
CA ARG A 36 2.30 -1.90 -9.16
C ARG A 36 2.34 -0.59 -9.93
N GLN A 37 1.26 0.18 -9.91
CA GLN A 37 1.16 1.47 -10.59
C GLN A 37 2.24 2.46 -10.16
N ILE A 38 2.70 2.43 -8.89
CA ILE A 38 3.83 3.24 -8.41
C ILE A 38 5.09 2.93 -9.23
N PHE A 39 5.37 1.65 -9.47
CA PHE A 39 6.55 1.24 -10.24
C PHE A 39 6.40 1.56 -11.72
N GLU A 40 5.21 1.35 -12.28
CA GLU A 40 4.93 1.61 -13.70
C GLU A 40 5.09 3.09 -14.06
N TYR A 41 4.53 4.02 -13.29
CA TYR A 41 4.72 5.44 -13.61
C TYR A 41 6.12 5.95 -13.23
N THR A 42 6.77 5.35 -12.23
CA THR A 42 8.14 5.74 -11.84
C THR A 42 9.20 5.32 -12.87
N PHE A 43 9.10 4.10 -13.40
CA PHE A 43 10.13 3.50 -14.23
C PHE A 43 9.75 3.32 -15.70
N GLU A 44 8.49 3.07 -16.01
CA GLU A 44 8.01 2.78 -17.35
C GLU A 44 7.31 3.98 -18.02
N GLY A 45 7.12 5.09 -17.32
CA GLY A 45 6.46 6.30 -17.83
C GLY A 45 4.97 6.09 -18.12
N ARG A 46 4.37 5.01 -17.62
CA ARG A 46 2.94 4.75 -17.79
C ARG A 46 2.14 5.61 -16.81
N SER A 47 1.04 6.18 -17.27
CA SER A 47 0.11 6.95 -16.45
C SER A 47 -1.30 6.85 -17.00
N PRO A 48 -2.36 7.10 -16.20
CA PRO A 48 -3.72 7.13 -16.70
C PRO A 48 -3.91 8.28 -17.70
N SER A 49 -4.80 8.09 -18.66
CA SER A 49 -5.12 9.09 -19.70
C SER A 49 -5.76 10.36 -19.11
N SER A 50 -6.45 10.23 -17.97
CA SER A 50 -7.06 11.32 -17.23
C SER A 50 -6.77 11.14 -15.75
N ARG A 51 -5.75 11.83 -15.28
CA ARG A 51 -5.27 11.68 -13.90
C ARG A 51 -6.00 12.59 -12.90
N TRP A 52 -6.40 13.78 -13.33
CA TRP A 52 -6.83 14.82 -12.39
C TRP A 52 -8.35 14.86 -12.21
N TRP A 53 -8.79 14.93 -10.96
CA TRP A 53 -10.16 15.20 -10.59
C TRP A 53 -10.32 16.67 -10.20
N CYS A 54 -11.24 17.38 -10.87
CA CYS A 54 -11.62 18.74 -10.49
C CYS A 54 -12.89 18.68 -9.63
N ALA A 55 -12.78 19.03 -8.36
CA ALA A 55 -13.91 19.00 -7.42
C ALA A 55 -15.00 20.01 -7.85
N PRO A 56 -16.28 19.56 -7.98
CA PRO A 56 -17.32 20.37 -8.66
C PRO A 56 -17.68 21.70 -8.00
N LYS A 57 -17.46 21.84 -6.70
CA LYS A 57 -17.83 23.04 -5.94
C LYS A 57 -16.62 23.89 -5.56
N SER A 58 -15.57 23.27 -5.05
CA SER A 58 -14.38 23.98 -4.59
C SER A 58 -13.38 24.30 -5.71
N GLY A 59 -13.50 23.62 -6.85
CA GLY A 59 -12.54 23.73 -7.96
C GLY A 59 -11.15 23.14 -7.64
N LYS A 60 -10.97 22.53 -6.47
CA LYS A 60 -9.69 21.91 -6.11
C LYS A 60 -9.37 20.74 -7.04
N ILE A 61 -8.12 20.69 -7.45
CA ILE A 61 -7.59 19.57 -8.22
C ILE A 61 -7.08 18.49 -7.26
N GLN A 62 -7.49 17.27 -7.49
CA GLN A 62 -7.15 16.12 -6.68
C GLN A 62 -6.51 15.03 -7.56
N ASP A 63 -5.42 14.44 -7.06
CA ASP A 63 -4.89 13.19 -7.60
C ASP A 63 -5.63 12.01 -6.94
N PRO A 64 -6.47 11.24 -7.65
CA PRO A 64 -7.19 10.12 -7.07
C PRO A 64 -6.28 9.00 -6.57
N TYR A 65 -5.04 8.95 -7.02
CA TYR A 65 -4.03 7.98 -6.61
C TYR A 65 -3.23 8.44 -5.39
N ARG A 66 -3.25 9.77 -5.11
CA ARG A 66 -2.61 10.46 -3.97
C ARG A 66 -3.63 11.40 -3.32
N ARG A 67 -4.75 10.87 -2.91
CA ARG A 67 -6.03 11.55 -2.61
C ARG A 67 -5.99 12.62 -1.52
N ILE A 68 -4.98 12.60 -0.63
CA ILE A 68 -4.86 13.60 0.45
C ILE A 68 -4.14 14.89 0.00
N ILE A 69 -3.62 14.92 -1.21
CA ILE A 69 -2.95 16.09 -1.79
C ILE A 69 -3.94 16.80 -2.69
N LEU A 70 -4.10 18.11 -2.45
CA LEU A 70 -5.00 18.97 -3.20
C LEU A 70 -4.22 20.15 -3.75
N TYR A 71 -4.55 20.58 -4.96
CA TYR A 71 -3.89 21.64 -5.69
C TYR A 71 -4.90 22.69 -6.12
N ASP A 72 -4.41 23.91 -6.41
CA ASP A 72 -5.22 25.01 -6.91
C ASP A 72 -5.32 25.02 -8.44
N SER A 73 -4.39 24.35 -9.14
CA SER A 73 -4.41 24.23 -10.60
C SER A 73 -3.84 22.87 -11.07
N ILE A 74 -4.13 22.54 -12.32
CA ILE A 74 -3.57 21.33 -12.97
C ILE A 74 -2.06 21.48 -13.14
N GLU A 75 -1.58 22.68 -13.48
CA GLU A 75 -0.16 22.97 -13.66
C GLU A 75 0.64 22.73 -12.37
N GLU A 76 0.07 23.10 -11.23
CA GLU A 76 0.65 22.82 -9.91
C GLU A 76 0.70 21.31 -9.65
N ALA A 77 -0.40 20.61 -9.94
CA ALA A 77 -0.50 19.18 -9.76
C ALA A 77 0.50 18.41 -10.64
N GLU A 78 0.66 18.81 -11.91
CA GLU A 78 1.62 18.22 -12.84
C GLU A 78 3.07 18.47 -12.41
N ALA A 79 3.38 19.69 -11.98
CA ALA A 79 4.70 20.05 -11.49
C ALA A 79 5.07 19.28 -10.21
N ASP A 80 4.10 19.08 -9.30
CA ASP A 80 4.30 18.27 -8.11
C ASP A 80 4.49 16.80 -8.46
N PHE A 81 3.67 16.26 -9.35
CA PHE A 81 3.79 14.86 -9.79
C PHE A 81 5.15 14.59 -10.47
N ALA A 82 5.64 15.52 -11.29
CA ALA A 82 6.97 15.38 -11.90
C ALA A 82 8.09 15.31 -10.83
N ARG A 83 8.02 16.11 -9.77
CA ARG A 83 8.95 16.04 -8.63
C ARG A 83 8.79 14.73 -7.87
N HIS A 84 7.55 14.31 -7.64
CA HIS A 84 7.23 13.04 -6.98
C HIS A 84 7.86 11.82 -7.68
N LEU A 85 7.88 11.80 -9.01
CA LEU A 85 8.53 10.71 -9.76
C LEU A 85 10.04 10.64 -9.51
N VAL A 86 10.71 11.78 -9.38
CA VAL A 86 12.14 11.83 -9.04
C VAL A 86 12.40 11.25 -7.64
N HIS A 87 11.58 11.62 -6.67
CA HIS A 87 11.70 11.11 -5.29
C HIS A 87 11.33 9.63 -5.20
N SER A 88 10.27 9.19 -5.90
CA SER A 88 9.88 7.78 -5.98
C SER A 88 11.01 6.92 -6.56
N ARG A 89 11.61 7.37 -7.66
CA ARG A 89 12.76 6.69 -8.27
C ARG A 89 13.92 6.57 -7.31
N ARG A 90 14.31 7.67 -6.66
CA ARG A 90 15.40 7.68 -5.68
C ARG A 90 15.15 6.70 -4.53
N ALA A 91 13.93 6.73 -3.94
CA ALA A 91 13.58 5.81 -2.86
C ALA A 91 13.68 4.34 -3.28
N LEU A 92 13.18 3.98 -4.47
CA LEU A 92 13.17 2.60 -4.96
C LEU A 92 14.55 2.12 -5.41
N GLU A 93 15.36 2.97 -6.06
CA GLU A 93 16.71 2.62 -6.51
C GLU A 93 17.72 2.49 -5.36
N SER A 94 17.50 3.19 -4.24
CA SER A 94 18.41 3.16 -3.07
C SER A 94 18.00 2.16 -1.98
N ALA A 95 16.84 1.51 -2.11
CA ALA A 95 16.35 0.59 -1.10
C ALA A 95 17.14 -0.73 -1.09
N GLU A 96 17.72 -1.10 0.06
CA GLU A 96 18.25 -2.45 0.28
C GLU A 96 17.12 -3.46 0.57
N VAL A 97 16.08 -3.00 1.24
CA VAL A 97 14.88 -3.79 1.57
C VAL A 97 13.62 -3.00 1.24
N LEU A 98 12.74 -3.60 0.44
CA LEU A 98 11.41 -3.09 0.12
C LEU A 98 10.37 -3.88 0.92
N ILE A 99 9.54 -3.21 1.71
CA ILE A 99 8.45 -3.84 2.46
C ILE A 99 7.12 -3.55 1.78
N LEU A 100 6.43 -4.61 1.33
CA LEU A 100 5.10 -4.54 0.72
C LEU A 100 4.04 -5.09 1.69
N THR A 101 3.14 -4.22 2.13
CA THR A 101 2.05 -4.60 3.05
C THR A 101 0.75 -4.75 2.28
N LEU A 102 0.34 -6.00 2.01
CA LEU A 102 -0.88 -6.31 1.26
C LEU A 102 -2.12 -6.11 2.13
N GLY A 103 -3.03 -5.26 1.71
CA GLY A 103 -4.17 -4.85 2.52
C GLY A 103 -5.48 -5.53 2.16
N LEU A 104 -5.94 -5.34 0.93
CA LEU A 104 -7.28 -5.74 0.49
C LEU A 104 -7.33 -6.05 -1.01
N THR A 105 -8.41 -6.74 -1.43
CA THR A 105 -8.69 -7.10 -2.82
C THR A 105 -9.81 -6.26 -3.46
N GLU A 106 -10.46 -5.39 -2.70
CA GLU A 106 -11.47 -4.48 -3.23
C GLU A 106 -10.81 -3.32 -3.96
N ILE A 107 -11.21 -3.08 -5.20
CA ILE A 107 -10.59 -2.10 -6.08
C ILE A 107 -11.65 -1.31 -6.86
N TRP A 108 -11.28 -0.09 -7.25
CA TRP A 108 -12.07 0.77 -8.12
C TRP A 108 -11.33 0.98 -9.43
N GLU A 109 -11.86 0.39 -10.50
CA GLU A 109 -11.25 0.37 -11.82
C GLU A 109 -11.80 1.51 -12.69
N ASP A 110 -10.92 2.32 -13.22
CA ASP A 110 -11.24 3.24 -14.31
C ASP A 110 -11.53 2.42 -15.57
N THR A 111 -12.74 2.47 -16.07
CA THR A 111 -13.18 1.65 -17.21
C THR A 111 -12.59 2.08 -18.56
N ALA A 112 -12.00 3.28 -18.64
CA ALA A 112 -11.40 3.78 -19.88
C ALA A 112 -9.98 3.28 -20.10
N ASP A 113 -9.17 3.18 -19.07
CA ASP A 113 -7.75 2.80 -19.18
C ASP A 113 -7.29 1.75 -18.17
N GLN A 114 -8.22 1.19 -17.39
CA GLN A 114 -8.00 0.11 -16.43
C GLN A 114 -7.05 0.47 -15.26
N TRP A 115 -6.83 1.75 -15.02
CA TRP A 115 -6.12 2.19 -13.82
C TRP A 115 -6.98 2.00 -12.58
N ILE A 116 -6.31 1.65 -11.48
CA ILE A 116 -6.99 1.34 -10.22
C ILE A 116 -6.82 2.48 -9.23
N ILE A 117 -7.93 2.98 -8.74
CA ILE A 117 -7.99 3.86 -7.57
C ILE A 117 -8.11 2.98 -6.33
N CYS A 118 -7.26 3.24 -5.34
CA CYS A 118 -7.25 2.46 -4.11
C CYS A 118 -8.57 2.60 -3.32
N LEU A 119 -9.03 3.84 -3.18
CA LEU A 119 -10.30 4.19 -2.55
C LEU A 119 -10.78 5.54 -3.08
N PRO A 120 -11.95 5.61 -3.72
CA PRO A 120 -12.51 6.89 -4.15
C PRO A 120 -12.94 7.71 -2.92
N ALA A 121 -12.25 8.79 -2.68
CA ALA A 121 -12.49 9.68 -1.55
C ALA A 121 -11.96 11.09 -1.83
N GLY A 122 -12.29 12.03 -0.95
CA GLY A 122 -11.83 13.41 -1.02
C GLY A 122 -12.86 14.37 -1.62
N PRO A 123 -12.48 15.64 -1.89
CA PRO A 123 -13.39 16.68 -2.32
C PRO A 123 -14.20 16.32 -3.57
N TYR A 124 -13.55 15.75 -4.58
CA TYR A 124 -14.25 15.35 -5.80
C TYR A 124 -15.48 14.48 -5.52
N VAL A 125 -15.30 13.40 -4.77
CA VAL A 125 -16.41 12.47 -4.43
C VAL A 125 -17.40 13.12 -3.48
N ASN A 126 -16.94 13.81 -2.44
CA ASN A 126 -17.76 14.44 -1.42
C ASN A 126 -18.65 15.58 -1.99
N GLU A 127 -18.21 16.23 -3.05
CA GLU A 127 -18.92 17.30 -3.72
C GLU A 127 -19.84 16.84 -4.85
N GLY A 128 -19.88 15.52 -5.11
CA GLY A 128 -20.76 14.91 -6.11
C GLY A 128 -20.15 14.81 -7.50
N GLY A 129 -18.85 14.63 -7.60
CA GLY A 129 -18.14 14.33 -8.85
C GLY A 129 -18.67 13.07 -9.51
N ASP A 130 -18.60 13.02 -10.85
CA ASP A 130 -19.10 11.89 -11.63
C ASP A 130 -18.21 10.65 -11.47
N MET A 131 -18.75 9.63 -10.82
CA MET A 131 -18.10 8.34 -10.62
C MET A 131 -18.52 7.26 -11.65
N SER A 132 -19.31 7.61 -12.66
CA SER A 132 -19.84 6.64 -13.66
C SER A 132 -18.73 5.92 -14.47
N ARG A 133 -17.57 6.56 -14.59
CA ARG A 133 -16.37 5.99 -15.23
C ARG A 133 -15.71 4.90 -14.38
N TYR A 134 -15.98 4.84 -13.07
CA TYR A 134 -15.29 3.96 -12.14
C TYR A 134 -16.17 2.80 -11.72
N ARG A 135 -15.63 1.59 -11.80
CA ARG A 135 -16.31 0.35 -11.45
C ARG A 135 -15.67 -0.31 -10.24
N PHE A 136 -16.47 -0.58 -9.23
CA PHE A 136 -16.06 -1.43 -8.12
C PHE A 136 -15.97 -2.89 -8.55
N ARG A 137 -14.92 -3.60 -8.13
CA ARG A 137 -14.81 -5.06 -8.20
C ARG A 137 -13.84 -5.61 -7.17
N VAL A 138 -13.90 -6.93 -6.98
CA VAL A 138 -12.92 -7.66 -6.19
C VAL A 138 -11.84 -8.21 -7.15
N SER A 139 -10.58 -8.00 -6.83
CA SER A 139 -9.45 -8.55 -7.60
C SER A 139 -9.27 -10.04 -7.28
N ARG A 140 -8.91 -10.80 -8.32
CA ARG A 140 -8.71 -12.24 -8.23
C ARG A 140 -7.29 -12.59 -7.77
N TYR A 141 -7.11 -13.86 -7.41
CA TYR A 141 -5.80 -14.41 -7.02
C TYR A 141 -4.74 -14.20 -8.10
N ASP A 142 -5.05 -14.59 -9.33
CA ASP A 142 -4.14 -14.48 -10.49
C ASP A 142 -3.72 -13.04 -10.78
N GLU A 143 -4.64 -12.09 -10.70
CA GLU A 143 -4.35 -10.66 -10.90
C GLU A 143 -3.42 -10.11 -9.80
N ASN A 144 -3.64 -10.50 -8.55
CA ASN A 144 -2.81 -10.03 -7.44
C ASN A 144 -1.39 -10.64 -7.53
N LEU A 145 -1.27 -11.90 -7.92
CA LEU A 145 0.02 -12.54 -8.13
C LEU A 145 0.78 -11.88 -9.29
N ASP A 146 0.11 -11.66 -10.43
CA ASP A 146 0.71 -10.98 -11.58
C ASP A 146 1.21 -9.56 -11.23
N ASN A 147 0.47 -8.81 -10.43
CA ASN A 147 0.91 -7.51 -9.95
C ASN A 147 2.22 -7.59 -9.16
N LEU A 148 2.37 -8.56 -8.27
CA LEU A 148 3.61 -8.75 -7.50
C LEU A 148 4.76 -9.20 -8.38
N GLU A 149 4.52 -10.10 -9.35
CA GLU A 149 5.52 -10.53 -10.35
C GLU A 149 6.00 -9.33 -11.19
N GLN A 150 5.11 -8.43 -11.57
CA GLN A 150 5.49 -7.22 -12.30
C GLN A 150 6.30 -6.24 -11.44
N ILE A 151 5.96 -6.07 -10.17
CA ILE A 151 6.77 -5.30 -9.23
C ILE A 151 8.17 -5.90 -9.12
N HIS A 152 8.28 -7.21 -8.94
CA HIS A 152 9.56 -7.91 -8.86
C HIS A 152 10.37 -7.73 -10.14
N ARG A 153 9.76 -7.90 -11.32
CA ARG A 153 10.40 -7.70 -12.62
C ARG A 153 10.98 -6.29 -12.77
N ILE A 154 10.21 -5.27 -12.39
CA ILE A 154 10.66 -3.88 -12.46
C ILE A 154 11.82 -3.64 -11.47
N MET A 155 11.70 -4.13 -10.23
CA MET A 155 12.77 -4.01 -9.24
C MET A 155 14.03 -4.74 -9.67
N ALA A 156 13.93 -5.94 -10.21
CA ALA A 156 15.08 -6.68 -10.72
C ALA A 156 15.81 -5.95 -11.86
N ALA A 157 15.10 -5.16 -12.65
CA ALA A 157 15.67 -4.35 -13.72
C ALA A 157 16.36 -3.06 -13.21
N HIS A 158 15.88 -2.46 -12.12
CA HIS A 158 16.34 -1.15 -11.65
C HIS A 158 17.13 -1.18 -10.34
N ASN A 159 16.89 -2.19 -9.50
CA ASN A 159 17.59 -2.42 -8.24
C ASN A 159 17.68 -3.93 -7.93
N PRO A 160 18.52 -4.69 -8.64
CA PRO A 160 18.58 -6.16 -8.54
C PRO A 160 19.07 -6.67 -7.18
N GLY A 161 19.72 -5.82 -6.38
CA GLY A 161 20.20 -6.17 -5.05
C GLY A 161 19.14 -6.01 -3.94
N CYS A 162 17.97 -5.47 -4.26
CA CYS A 162 16.93 -5.23 -3.27
C CYS A 162 16.24 -6.53 -2.85
N HIS A 163 16.15 -6.76 -1.54
CA HIS A 163 15.30 -7.80 -0.98
C HIS A 163 13.86 -7.29 -0.81
N ILE A 164 12.88 -8.15 -1.05
CA ILE A 164 11.46 -7.79 -0.89
C ILE A 164 10.89 -8.58 0.30
N ILE A 165 10.34 -7.87 1.27
CA ILE A 165 9.58 -8.47 2.36
C ILE A 165 8.10 -8.23 2.11
N VAL A 166 7.34 -9.29 1.93
CA VAL A 166 5.89 -9.24 1.76
C VAL A 166 5.21 -9.61 3.08
N THR A 167 4.21 -8.85 3.46
CA THR A 167 3.37 -9.16 4.63
C THR A 167 1.90 -8.86 4.30
N VAL A 168 0.98 -9.57 4.96
CA VAL A 168 -0.45 -9.25 4.90
C VAL A 168 -0.82 -8.41 6.11
N SER A 169 -1.52 -7.31 5.87
CA SER A 169 -1.98 -6.42 6.93
C SER A 169 -3.04 -7.10 7.81
N PRO A 170 -2.92 -7.05 9.13
CA PRO A 170 -3.96 -7.51 10.04
C PRO A 170 -5.17 -6.55 10.14
N VAL A 171 -5.05 -5.34 9.61
CA VAL A 171 -6.13 -4.34 9.63
C VAL A 171 -7.30 -4.83 8.78
N HIS A 172 -8.51 -4.85 9.36
CA HIS A 172 -9.73 -5.30 8.69
C HIS A 172 -10.31 -4.22 7.78
N LEU A 173 -11.21 -4.66 6.86
CA LEU A 173 -12.09 -3.73 6.18
C LEU A 173 -13.03 -3.06 7.19
N TRP A 174 -13.13 -1.74 7.13
CA TRP A 174 -14.12 -0.99 7.89
C TRP A 174 -15.53 -1.10 7.30
N ALA A 175 -15.58 -1.15 5.97
CA ALA A 175 -16.80 -1.33 5.19
C ALA A 175 -16.46 -2.08 3.89
N THR A 176 -17.47 -2.65 3.26
CA THR A 176 -17.35 -3.26 1.93
C THR A 176 -18.36 -2.62 0.96
N PHE A 177 -17.95 -2.53 -0.31
CA PHE A 177 -18.84 -2.16 -1.41
C PHE A 177 -19.49 -3.37 -2.09
N ARG A 178 -19.21 -4.57 -1.60
CA ARG A 178 -19.87 -5.80 -2.08
C ARG A 178 -21.32 -5.82 -1.64
N LEU A 179 -22.21 -6.14 -2.58
CA LEU A 179 -23.64 -6.31 -2.31
C LEU A 179 -24.02 -7.77 -1.95
N ASP A 180 -23.09 -8.69 -2.17
CA ASP A 180 -23.25 -10.14 -2.00
C ASP A 180 -22.56 -10.69 -0.73
N ALA A 181 -21.93 -9.85 0.07
CA ALA A 181 -21.22 -10.26 1.27
C ALA A 181 -21.26 -9.20 2.37
N ASP A 182 -21.27 -9.64 3.61
CA ASP A 182 -21.00 -8.79 4.78
C ASP A 182 -19.49 -8.43 4.88
N VAL A 183 -19.18 -7.42 5.70
CA VAL A 183 -17.81 -6.90 5.83
C VAL A 183 -16.84 -7.92 6.43
N ILE A 184 -17.32 -8.83 7.29
CA ILE A 184 -16.47 -9.87 7.91
C ILE A 184 -16.04 -10.86 6.83
N SER A 185 -16.99 -11.36 6.05
CA SER A 185 -16.74 -12.27 4.92
C SER A 185 -15.87 -11.63 3.85
N ALA A 186 -16.10 -10.38 3.51
CA ALA A 186 -15.31 -9.62 2.54
C ALA A 186 -13.86 -9.43 3.01
N SER A 187 -13.68 -9.09 4.29
CA SER A 187 -12.35 -8.96 4.90
C SER A 187 -11.60 -10.29 4.91
N CYS A 188 -12.26 -11.36 5.35
CA CYS A 188 -11.68 -12.71 5.36
C CYS A 188 -11.27 -13.16 3.94
N ASN A 189 -12.12 -12.95 2.94
CA ASN A 189 -11.81 -13.25 1.54
C ASN A 189 -10.56 -12.50 1.07
N SER A 190 -10.48 -11.18 1.32
CA SER A 190 -9.30 -10.37 0.97
C SER A 190 -8.02 -10.92 1.60
N LYS A 191 -8.04 -11.20 2.91
CA LYS A 191 -6.85 -11.67 3.62
C LYS A 191 -6.42 -13.05 3.18
N SER A 192 -7.36 -13.98 2.99
CA SER A 192 -7.08 -15.35 2.53
C SER A 192 -6.50 -15.36 1.12
N THR A 193 -7.06 -14.57 0.20
CA THR A 193 -6.54 -14.42 -1.16
C THR A 193 -5.12 -13.87 -1.15
N LEU A 194 -4.89 -12.77 -0.44
CA LEU A 194 -3.58 -12.12 -0.40
C LEU A 194 -2.53 -12.96 0.34
N ARG A 195 -2.94 -13.76 1.35
CA ARG A 195 -2.03 -14.69 2.03
C ARG A 195 -1.57 -15.81 1.09
N ALA A 196 -2.50 -16.40 0.33
CA ALA A 196 -2.17 -17.41 -0.66
C ALA A 196 -1.29 -16.86 -1.79
N VAL A 197 -1.58 -15.64 -2.27
CA VAL A 197 -0.74 -14.93 -3.25
C VAL A 197 0.67 -14.69 -2.70
N ALA A 198 0.80 -14.23 -1.46
CA ALA A 198 2.10 -13.98 -0.84
C ALA A 198 2.92 -15.28 -0.71
N ASP A 199 2.29 -16.40 -0.38
CA ASP A 199 2.94 -17.71 -0.30
C ASP A 199 3.55 -18.15 -1.64
N GLU A 200 2.73 -18.11 -2.67
CA GLU A 200 3.15 -18.46 -4.03
C GLU A 200 4.26 -17.53 -4.54
N PHE A 201 4.11 -16.22 -4.35
CA PHE A 201 5.09 -15.23 -4.80
C PHE A 201 6.45 -15.43 -4.11
N THR A 202 6.46 -15.65 -2.79
CA THR A 202 7.71 -15.87 -2.05
C THR A 202 8.39 -17.20 -2.41
N SER A 203 7.61 -18.21 -2.81
CA SER A 203 8.18 -19.50 -3.25
C SER A 203 8.91 -19.44 -4.60
N ARG A 204 8.66 -18.42 -5.40
CA ARG A 204 9.21 -18.26 -6.75
C ARG A 204 10.53 -17.49 -6.83
N HIS A 205 10.86 -16.72 -5.79
CA HIS A 205 11.98 -15.77 -5.81
C HIS A 205 12.84 -15.87 -4.55
N GLU A 206 14.13 -16.08 -4.70
CA GLU A 206 15.08 -16.23 -3.58
C GLU A 206 15.25 -14.94 -2.75
N ASN A 207 15.08 -13.77 -3.37
CA ASN A 207 15.18 -12.46 -2.72
C ASN A 207 13.85 -11.94 -2.17
N VAL A 208 12.79 -12.77 -2.16
CA VAL A 208 11.47 -12.42 -1.63
C VAL A 208 11.16 -13.24 -0.39
N HIS A 209 10.76 -12.57 0.68
CA HIS A 209 10.53 -13.18 1.99
C HIS A 209 9.13 -12.85 2.51
N TYR A 210 8.47 -13.81 3.17
CA TYR A 210 7.21 -13.54 3.85
C TYR A 210 7.43 -13.24 5.33
N PHE A 211 6.82 -12.14 5.81
CA PHE A 211 6.76 -11.83 7.24
C PHE A 211 5.32 -11.98 7.76
N PRO A 212 5.06 -12.83 8.77
CA PRO A 212 3.72 -13.26 9.17
C PRO A 212 3.00 -12.28 10.13
N ALA A 213 2.98 -10.97 9.83
CA ALA A 213 2.33 -9.98 10.70
C ALA A 213 0.82 -10.24 10.88
N PHE A 214 0.15 -10.72 9.83
CA PHE A 214 -1.26 -11.09 9.87
C PHE A 214 -1.51 -12.24 10.84
N GLU A 215 -0.77 -13.32 10.72
CA GLU A 215 -0.90 -14.52 11.55
C GLU A 215 -0.54 -14.21 13.02
N MET A 216 0.50 -13.44 13.24
CA MET A 216 0.89 -13.02 14.59
C MET A 216 -0.24 -12.25 15.28
N ALA A 217 -0.87 -11.31 14.59
CA ALA A 217 -1.97 -10.54 15.15
C ALA A 217 -3.24 -11.38 15.28
N THR A 218 -3.67 -12.09 14.23
CA THR A 218 -5.04 -12.62 14.13
C THR A 218 -5.19 -14.06 14.59
N ILE A 219 -4.09 -14.83 14.67
CA ILE A 219 -4.08 -16.22 15.11
C ILE A 219 -3.34 -16.35 16.44
N TYR A 220 -2.07 -15.93 16.48
CA TYR A 220 -1.21 -16.21 17.61
C TYR A 220 -1.61 -15.47 18.89
N ARG A 221 -1.83 -14.15 18.82
CA ARG A 221 -2.23 -13.35 19.99
C ARG A 221 -3.58 -13.77 20.59
N PRO A 222 -4.64 -14.05 19.82
CA PRO A 222 -5.88 -14.63 20.37
C PRO A 222 -5.68 -15.96 21.08
N MET A 223 -4.81 -16.84 20.56
CA MET A 223 -4.48 -18.10 21.23
C MET A 223 -3.85 -17.90 22.61
N LEU A 224 -3.19 -16.77 22.84
CA LEU A 224 -2.62 -16.36 24.12
C LEU A 224 -3.62 -15.57 25.00
N GLY A 225 -4.87 -15.40 24.58
CA GLY A 225 -5.89 -14.62 25.28
C GLY A 225 -5.64 -13.10 25.25
N GLN A 226 -4.84 -12.61 24.30
CA GLN A 226 -4.45 -11.20 24.22
C GLN A 226 -5.35 -10.44 23.26
N SER A 227 -5.70 -9.19 23.61
CA SER A 227 -6.41 -8.27 22.73
C SER A 227 -5.54 -7.87 21.53
N ILE A 228 -6.17 -7.72 20.35
CA ILE A 228 -5.49 -7.41 19.09
C ILE A 228 -5.71 -5.96 18.70
N PHE A 229 -6.95 -5.47 18.82
CA PHE A 229 -7.37 -4.20 18.27
C PHE A 229 -7.40 -3.09 19.30
N ALA A 230 -7.25 -1.86 18.81
CA ALA A 230 -7.45 -0.67 19.60
C ALA A 230 -8.92 -0.55 20.04
N GLU A 231 -9.15 0.19 21.14
CA GLU A 231 -10.49 0.45 21.64
C GLU A 231 -11.14 1.66 20.94
N GLY A 232 -12.47 1.74 21.03
CA GLY A 232 -13.24 2.88 20.55
C GLY A 232 -13.34 2.96 19.03
N ARG A 233 -13.21 4.17 18.46
CA ARG A 233 -13.40 4.42 17.02
C ARG A 233 -12.28 3.84 16.15
N GLU A 234 -11.13 3.55 16.73
CA GLU A 234 -9.95 2.97 16.06
C GLU A 234 -9.91 1.43 16.13
N ASN A 235 -11.02 0.79 16.50
CA ASN A 235 -11.12 -0.65 16.76
C ASN A 235 -10.83 -1.56 15.56
N PHE A 236 -10.60 -1.02 14.39
CA PHE A 236 -10.13 -1.76 13.19
C PHE A 236 -8.60 -1.73 13.04
N HIS A 237 -7.90 -0.87 13.77
CA HIS A 237 -6.44 -0.87 13.85
C HIS A 237 -5.95 -1.80 14.96
N VAL A 238 -4.79 -2.40 14.76
CA VAL A 238 -4.12 -3.15 15.82
C VAL A 238 -3.67 -2.21 16.94
N ASN A 239 -3.75 -2.66 18.20
CA ASN A 239 -3.30 -1.89 19.34
C ASN A 239 -1.76 -1.80 19.38
N GLN A 240 -1.26 -0.83 20.15
CA GLN A 240 0.16 -0.53 20.24
C GLN A 240 0.98 -1.75 20.70
N GLU A 241 0.51 -2.50 21.68
CA GLU A 241 1.17 -3.70 22.21
C GLU A 241 1.33 -4.77 21.12
N THR A 242 0.31 -4.97 20.27
CA THR A 242 0.39 -5.89 19.12
C THR A 242 1.42 -5.42 18.11
N VAL A 243 1.46 -4.12 17.82
CA VAL A 243 2.47 -3.55 16.90
C VAL A 243 3.89 -3.75 17.44
N GLU A 244 4.10 -3.50 18.74
CA GLU A 244 5.41 -3.69 19.39
C GLU A 244 5.87 -5.13 19.30
N HIS A 245 5.00 -6.08 19.62
CA HIS A 245 5.31 -7.51 19.55
C HIS A 245 5.64 -7.97 18.10
N ILE A 246 4.88 -7.50 17.11
CA ILE A 246 5.15 -7.78 15.69
C ILE A 246 6.52 -7.22 15.29
N MET A 247 6.85 -6.00 15.73
CA MET A 247 8.13 -5.38 15.41
C MET A 247 9.32 -6.04 16.12
N GLU A 248 9.15 -6.51 17.35
CA GLU A 248 10.18 -7.30 18.05
C GLU A 248 10.50 -8.59 17.29
N ALA A 249 9.48 -9.32 16.84
CA ALA A 249 9.67 -10.51 16.03
C ALA A 249 10.29 -10.20 14.65
N PHE A 250 9.96 -9.05 14.05
CA PHE A 250 10.60 -8.59 12.82
C PHE A 250 12.09 -8.37 13.03
N PHE A 251 12.47 -7.65 14.08
CA PHE A 251 13.88 -7.42 14.39
C PHE A 251 14.62 -8.71 14.70
N ALA A 252 14.05 -9.58 15.52
CA ALA A 252 14.68 -10.87 15.85
C ALA A 252 14.91 -11.77 14.61
N ARG A 253 14.13 -11.60 13.54
CA ARG A 253 14.25 -12.40 12.33
C ARG A 253 15.21 -11.85 11.29
N TYR A 254 15.21 -10.52 11.13
CA TYR A 254 15.88 -9.88 9.99
C TYR A 254 17.07 -8.99 10.38
N VAL A 255 17.35 -8.90 11.66
CA VAL A 255 18.43 -8.03 12.16
C VAL A 255 19.41 -8.85 12.96
N ASP A 256 20.66 -8.87 12.51
CA ASP A 256 21.78 -9.38 13.29
C ASP A 256 22.12 -8.38 14.40
N GLU A 257 22.08 -8.82 15.66
CA GLU A 257 22.42 -7.98 16.82
C GLU A 257 23.85 -7.41 16.73
N ASP A 258 24.75 -8.10 16.05
CA ASP A 258 26.15 -7.69 15.83
C ASP A 258 26.30 -6.53 14.83
N ASN A 259 25.31 -6.25 14.00
CA ASN A 259 25.31 -5.15 13.02
C ASN A 259 24.48 -3.93 13.46
N ALA A 260 23.70 -4.01 14.52
CA ALA A 260 22.88 -2.91 15.04
C ALA A 260 23.71 -1.84 15.81
N ALA A 261 25.01 -2.08 16.03
CA ALA A 261 25.91 -1.21 16.81
C ALA A 261 26.95 -0.47 15.96
N LYS A 262 26.82 -0.47 14.65
CA LYS A 262 27.65 0.31 13.71
C LYS A 262 26.81 1.37 12.99
#